data_22dc9a87a54f821f0574dbd225d57871
#
_entry.id   22dc9a87a54f821f0574dbd225d57871
#
_cell.length_a   1.000
_cell.length_b   1.000
_cell.length_c   1.000
_cell.angle_alpha   90.00
_cell.angle_beta   90.00
_cell.angle_gamma   90.00
#
_symmetry.space_group_name_H-M   'P 1'
#
loop_
_entity.id
_entity.type
_entity.pdbx_description
1 polymer ?
#
loop_
_entity_poly.entity_id
_entity_poly.type
_entity_poly.pdbx_seq_one_letter_code
_entity_poly.pdbx_strand_id
1 'polypeptide(L)'
;MAKIINTSGKRKTAIARATVKAGNGVIRVNSVPLEKYGTETTRMKIAEPLLLVPGAAKEIDVTIDVSGGGVMGQAEAVRTALARGIMEWTNDPAIKDAYLAYDRTLLVNDSRQKETKKPHGRGARKKFQKSYR
;
A
#
# COMPACT_ATOMS: atom_id res chain seq x y z
N MET A 1 -27.17 -6.68 -8.78
CA MET A 1 -26.13 -7.12 -7.84
C MET A 1 -25.23 -5.95 -7.47
N ALA A 2 -24.82 -5.89 -6.22
CA ALA A 2 -23.86 -4.87 -5.77
C ALA A 2 -22.49 -5.14 -6.40
N LYS A 3 -21.85 -4.08 -6.89
CA LYS A 3 -20.48 -4.17 -7.40
C LYS A 3 -19.51 -4.30 -6.23
N ILE A 4 -18.69 -5.34 -6.22
CA ILE A 4 -17.66 -5.57 -5.23
C ILE A 4 -16.35 -5.83 -5.96
N ILE A 5 -15.30 -5.09 -5.58
CA ILE A 5 -13.98 -5.23 -6.17
C ILE A 5 -12.99 -5.61 -5.08
N ASN A 6 -12.19 -6.63 -5.33
CA ASN A 6 -11.12 -7.07 -4.45
C ASN A 6 -9.78 -6.76 -5.11
N THR A 7 -8.93 -6.04 -4.38
CA THR A 7 -7.58 -5.71 -4.82
C THR A 7 -6.56 -6.04 -3.75
N SER A 8 -5.30 -6.05 -4.12
CA SER A 8 -4.22 -6.31 -3.19
C SER A 8 -3.04 -5.38 -3.43
N GLY A 9 -2.25 -5.20 -2.39
CA GLY A 9 -0.98 -4.49 -2.46
C GLY A 9 0.04 -5.20 -1.59
N LYS A 10 1.30 -5.08 -1.96
CA LYS A 10 2.38 -5.73 -1.25
C LYS A 10 3.59 -4.81 -1.16
N ARG A 11 4.24 -4.80 0.00
CA ARG A 11 5.53 -4.14 0.20
C ARG A 11 6.38 -4.98 1.14
N LYS A 12 7.50 -5.52 0.65
CA LYS A 12 8.33 -6.48 1.39
C LYS A 12 7.49 -7.66 1.85
N THR A 13 7.33 -7.88 3.16
CA THR A 13 6.51 -8.96 3.71
C THR A 13 5.09 -8.52 4.06
N ALA A 14 4.77 -7.23 3.99
CA ALA A 14 3.43 -6.71 4.23
C ALA A 14 2.52 -6.97 3.03
N ILE A 15 1.35 -7.54 3.30
CA ILE A 15 0.33 -7.81 2.28
C ILE A 15 -0.98 -7.17 2.73
N ALA A 16 -1.56 -6.34 1.88
CA ALA A 16 -2.85 -5.71 2.10
C ALA A 16 -3.87 -6.25 1.11
N ARG A 17 -5.07 -6.53 1.60
CA ARG A 17 -6.21 -6.95 0.78
C ARG A 17 -7.33 -5.96 0.99
N ALA A 18 -7.79 -5.36 -0.08
CA ALA A 18 -8.85 -4.36 -0.05
C ALA A 18 -10.11 -4.88 -0.71
N THR A 19 -11.25 -4.63 -0.08
CA THR A 19 -12.57 -4.89 -0.63
C THR A 19 -13.26 -3.54 -0.81
N VAL A 20 -13.65 -3.22 -2.03
CA VAL A 20 -14.28 -1.95 -2.41
C VAL A 20 -15.74 -2.19 -2.72
N LYS A 21 -16.61 -1.41 -2.08
CA LYS A 21 -18.07 -1.45 -2.28
C LYS A 21 -18.59 -0.03 -2.47
N ALA A 22 -19.79 0.10 -3.02
CA ALA A 22 -20.48 1.38 -3.04
C ALA A 22 -20.79 1.85 -1.62
N GLY A 23 -20.56 3.13 -1.34
CA GLY A 23 -20.77 3.67 -0.01
C GLY A 23 -20.58 5.18 0.08
N ASN A 24 -20.17 5.63 1.24
CA ASN A 24 -20.11 7.06 1.59
C ASN A 24 -18.69 7.60 1.83
N GLY A 25 -17.69 6.87 1.45
CA GLY A 25 -16.30 7.30 1.61
C GLY A 25 -15.63 6.84 2.91
N VAL A 26 -16.16 5.80 3.53
CA VAL A 26 -15.57 5.24 4.75
C VAL A 26 -14.45 4.26 4.40
N ILE A 27 -13.27 4.50 4.96
CA ILE A 27 -12.12 3.64 4.76
C ILE A 27 -11.67 3.09 6.10
N ARG A 28 -11.55 1.77 6.19
CA ARG A 28 -11.12 1.07 7.40
C ARG A 28 -9.94 0.17 7.10
N VAL A 29 -8.93 0.24 7.95
CA VAL A 29 -7.76 -0.62 7.90
C VAL A 29 -7.75 -1.48 9.16
N ASN A 30 -7.84 -2.80 8.99
CA ASN A 30 -7.95 -3.76 10.10
C ASN A 30 -9.08 -3.38 11.09
N SER A 31 -10.23 -3.02 10.56
CA SER A 31 -11.42 -2.60 11.32
C SER A 31 -11.28 -1.26 12.05
N VAL A 32 -10.20 -0.53 11.84
CA VAL A 32 -9.97 0.80 12.42
C VAL A 32 -10.19 1.86 11.35
N PRO A 33 -10.99 2.90 11.60
CA PRO A 33 -11.15 3.99 10.63
C PRO A 33 -9.79 4.62 10.29
N LEU A 34 -9.60 5.00 9.04
CA LEU A 34 -8.33 5.58 8.58
C LEU A 34 -7.90 6.78 9.44
N GLU A 35 -8.85 7.58 9.89
CA GLU A 35 -8.59 8.78 10.70
C GLU A 35 -7.92 8.48 12.04
N LYS A 36 -8.08 7.25 12.54
CA LYS A 36 -7.52 6.78 13.80
C LYS A 36 -6.44 5.73 13.65
N TYR A 37 -6.09 5.38 12.41
CA TYR A 37 -5.14 4.32 12.14
C TYR A 37 -3.70 4.79 12.27
N GLY A 38 -2.92 4.09 13.08
CA GLY A 38 -1.47 4.28 13.18
C GLY A 38 -1.03 5.70 13.53
N THR A 39 0.11 6.11 13.00
CA THR A 39 0.68 7.44 13.18
C THR A 39 0.22 8.39 12.07
N GLU A 40 0.42 9.68 12.29
CA GLU A 40 0.11 10.69 11.28
C GLU A 40 0.81 10.44 9.96
N THR A 41 2.08 10.03 10.00
CA THR A 41 2.87 9.72 8.80
C THR A 41 2.25 8.57 8.00
N THR A 42 1.81 7.50 8.68
CA THR A 42 1.17 6.36 8.01
C THR A 42 -0.17 6.75 7.40
N ARG A 43 -0.97 7.57 8.12
CA ARG A 43 -2.25 8.06 7.60
C ARG A 43 -2.07 8.91 6.36
N MET A 44 -1.08 9.81 6.35
CA MET A 44 -0.75 10.64 5.19
C MET A 44 -0.34 9.78 3.98
N LYS A 45 0.46 8.75 4.22
CA LYS A 45 0.89 7.84 3.17
C LYS A 45 -0.28 7.12 2.53
N ILE A 46 -1.19 6.61 3.34
CA ILE A 46 -2.39 5.90 2.87
C ILE A 46 -3.36 6.86 2.17
N ALA A 47 -3.41 8.11 2.59
CA ALA A 47 -4.33 9.11 2.03
C ALA A 47 -3.90 9.64 0.65
N GLU A 48 -2.67 9.42 0.21
CA GLU A 48 -2.18 9.93 -1.08
C GLU A 48 -3.12 9.61 -2.26
N PRO A 49 -3.57 8.36 -2.48
CA PRO A 49 -4.48 8.08 -3.59
C PRO A 49 -5.83 8.76 -3.46
N LEU A 50 -6.29 9.01 -2.24
CA LEU A 50 -7.56 9.71 -2.00
C LEU A 50 -7.46 11.19 -2.34
N LEU A 51 -6.33 11.81 -2.04
CA LEU A 51 -6.09 13.24 -2.31
C LEU A 51 -5.97 13.51 -3.81
N LEU A 52 -5.46 12.54 -4.58
CA LEU A 52 -5.33 12.67 -6.02
C LEU A 52 -6.67 12.55 -6.75
N VAL A 53 -7.61 11.80 -6.18
CA VAL A 53 -8.92 11.56 -6.80
C VAL A 53 -10.04 11.67 -5.74
N PRO A 54 -10.29 12.86 -5.21
CA PRO A 54 -11.24 13.02 -4.10
C PRO A 54 -12.69 12.69 -4.46
N GLY A 55 -13.10 12.90 -5.70
CA GLY A 55 -14.47 12.63 -6.15
C GLY A 55 -14.82 11.15 -6.10
N ALA A 56 -13.96 10.30 -6.61
CA ALA A 56 -14.17 8.85 -6.61
C ALA A 56 -14.18 8.27 -5.19
N ALA A 57 -13.33 8.80 -4.32
CA ALA A 57 -13.20 8.31 -2.96
C ALA A 57 -14.48 8.48 -2.13
N LYS A 58 -15.32 9.45 -2.45
CA LYS A 58 -16.56 9.73 -1.70
C LYS A 58 -17.69 8.76 -2.02
N GLU A 59 -17.57 8.00 -3.08
CA GLU A 59 -18.61 7.11 -3.57
C GLU A 59 -18.42 5.65 -3.14
N ILE A 60 -17.33 5.36 -2.45
CA ILE A 60 -16.96 3.99 -2.11
C ILE A 60 -16.65 3.83 -0.63
N ASP A 61 -16.95 2.63 -0.12
CA ASP A 61 -16.46 2.18 1.18
C ASP A 61 -15.40 1.11 0.94
N VAL A 62 -14.27 1.23 1.62
CA VAL A 62 -13.15 0.30 1.46
C VAL A 62 -12.81 -0.34 2.80
N THR A 63 -12.78 -1.66 2.83
CA THR A 63 -12.30 -2.43 3.97
C THR A 63 -10.97 -3.07 3.58
N ILE A 64 -9.94 -2.83 4.37
CA ILE A 64 -8.59 -3.30 4.07
C ILE A 64 -8.09 -4.14 5.24
N ASP A 65 -7.63 -5.35 4.94
CA ASP A 65 -6.94 -6.20 5.88
C ASP A 65 -5.46 -6.24 5.50
N VAL A 66 -4.60 -5.90 6.45
CA VAL A 66 -3.16 -5.88 6.22
C VAL A 66 -2.45 -6.67 7.31
N SER A 67 -1.43 -7.43 6.92
CA SER A 67 -0.64 -8.24 7.83
C SER A 67 0.80 -8.35 7.34
N GLY A 68 1.69 -8.69 8.25
CA GLY A 68 3.10 -8.85 7.95
C GLY A 68 3.87 -7.55 7.85
N GLY A 69 5.18 -7.64 7.85
CA GLY A 69 6.06 -6.49 7.73
C GLY A 69 5.99 -5.49 8.87
N GLY A 70 6.52 -4.31 8.63
CA GLY A 70 6.53 -3.22 9.58
C GLY A 70 5.48 -2.15 9.31
N VAL A 71 5.43 -1.13 10.15
CA VAL A 71 4.41 -0.07 10.11
C VAL A 71 4.39 0.63 8.74
N MET A 72 5.53 1.05 8.23
CA MET A 72 5.60 1.75 6.94
C MET A 72 5.38 0.81 5.76
N GLY A 73 5.86 -0.43 5.83
CA GLY A 73 5.58 -1.44 4.81
C GLY A 73 4.10 -1.74 4.69
N GLN A 74 3.40 -1.84 5.81
CA GLN A 74 1.95 -2.00 5.83
C GLN A 74 1.24 -0.79 5.23
N ALA A 75 1.67 0.42 5.56
CA ALA A 75 1.11 1.65 5.00
C ALA A 75 1.26 1.71 3.47
N GLU A 76 2.43 1.36 2.96
CA GLU A 76 2.68 1.32 1.52
C GLU A 76 1.86 0.23 0.81
N ALA A 77 1.71 -0.93 1.44
CA ALA A 77 0.86 -2.00 0.90
C ALA A 77 -0.61 -1.58 0.83
N VAL A 78 -1.12 -0.95 1.88
CA VAL A 78 -2.48 -0.42 1.93
C VAL A 78 -2.68 0.66 0.86
N ARG A 79 -1.72 1.56 0.71
CA ARG A 79 -1.73 2.61 -0.32
C ARG A 79 -1.91 2.01 -1.72
N THR A 80 -1.12 1.01 -2.04
CA THR A 80 -1.18 0.33 -3.34
C THR A 80 -2.53 -0.37 -3.55
N ALA A 81 -3.01 -1.11 -2.56
CA ALA A 81 -4.29 -1.79 -2.63
C ALA A 81 -5.45 -0.79 -2.84
N LEU A 82 -5.43 0.31 -2.12
CA LEU A 82 -6.44 1.36 -2.20
C LEU A 82 -6.43 2.04 -3.57
N ALA A 83 -5.26 2.40 -4.09
CA ALA A 83 -5.13 3.01 -5.41
C ALA A 83 -5.65 2.09 -6.52
N ARG A 84 -5.30 0.82 -6.46
CA ARG A 84 -5.80 -0.19 -7.40
C ARG A 84 -7.32 -0.36 -7.29
N GLY A 85 -7.86 -0.35 -6.09
CA GLY A 85 -9.29 -0.43 -5.86
C GLY A 85 -10.06 0.74 -6.46
N ILE A 86 -9.56 1.94 -6.28
CA ILE A 86 -10.16 3.15 -6.85
C ILE A 86 -10.09 3.11 -8.38
N MET A 87 -8.95 2.71 -8.94
CA MET A 87 -8.77 2.62 -10.38
C MET A 87 -9.74 1.61 -11.02
N GLU A 88 -9.88 0.42 -10.42
CA GLU A 88 -10.80 -0.60 -10.91
C GLU A 88 -12.26 -0.23 -10.72
N TRP A 89 -12.58 0.49 -9.65
CA TRP A 89 -13.95 0.95 -9.40
C TRP A 89 -14.41 1.96 -10.44
N THR A 90 -13.59 2.97 -10.70
CA THR A 90 -13.91 4.06 -11.62
C THR A 90 -13.73 3.67 -13.09
N ASN A 91 -12.76 2.79 -13.35
CA ASN A 91 -12.40 2.33 -14.70
C ASN A 91 -12.07 3.49 -15.65
N ASP A 92 -11.51 4.57 -15.12
CA ASP A 92 -11.21 5.81 -15.85
C ASP A 92 -9.72 5.89 -16.17
N PRO A 93 -9.32 5.95 -17.46
CA PRO A 93 -7.91 6.10 -17.83
C PRO A 93 -7.24 7.35 -17.29
N ALA A 94 -7.98 8.44 -17.10
CA ALA A 94 -7.42 9.68 -16.55
C ALA A 94 -6.91 9.49 -15.12
N ILE A 95 -7.58 8.68 -14.30
CA ILE A 95 -7.18 8.35 -12.94
C ILE A 95 -5.88 7.54 -12.96
N LYS A 96 -5.79 6.57 -13.84
CA LYS A 96 -4.58 5.77 -14.03
C LYS A 96 -3.39 6.66 -14.39
N ASP A 97 -3.59 7.56 -15.34
CA ASP A 97 -2.54 8.49 -15.77
C ASP A 97 -2.12 9.43 -14.65
N ALA A 98 -3.06 9.92 -13.85
CA ALA A 98 -2.78 10.78 -12.70
C ALA A 98 -1.92 10.05 -11.66
N TYR A 99 -2.25 8.81 -11.35
CA TYR A 99 -1.47 7.99 -10.41
C TYR A 99 -0.07 7.69 -10.92
N LEU A 100 0.06 7.34 -12.19
CA LEU A 100 1.36 7.06 -12.79
C LEU A 100 2.25 8.30 -12.88
N ALA A 101 1.66 9.46 -13.12
CA ALA A 101 2.39 10.74 -13.14
C ALA A 101 2.87 11.15 -11.75
N TYR A 102 2.11 10.83 -10.70
CA TYR A 102 2.48 11.11 -9.33
C TYR A 102 3.53 10.11 -8.81
N ASP A 103 3.22 8.83 -8.87
CA ASP A 103 4.12 7.76 -8.41
C ASP A 103 3.68 6.42 -9.00
N ARG A 104 4.57 5.78 -9.73
CA ARG A 104 4.31 4.48 -10.33
C ARG A 104 3.98 3.41 -9.26
N THR A 105 4.54 3.52 -8.06
CA THR A 105 4.34 2.53 -6.98
C THR A 105 2.93 2.54 -6.41
N LEU A 106 2.09 3.51 -6.76
CA LEU A 106 0.66 3.47 -6.43
C LEU A 106 -0.06 2.30 -7.10
N LEU A 107 0.32 1.93 -8.29
CA LEU A 107 -0.34 0.86 -9.06
C LEU A 107 0.50 -0.40 -9.20
N VAL A 108 1.80 -0.29 -9.10
CA VAL A 108 2.74 -1.40 -9.26
C VAL A 108 3.47 -1.63 -7.93
N ASN A 109 3.47 -2.86 -7.45
CA ASN A 109 4.19 -3.21 -6.23
C ASN A 109 5.69 -2.94 -6.38
N ASP A 110 6.28 -2.39 -5.31
CA ASP A 110 7.72 -2.23 -5.23
C ASP A 110 8.34 -3.61 -4.95
N SER A 111 9.14 -4.10 -5.86
CA SER A 111 9.74 -5.43 -5.78
C SER A 111 11.00 -5.50 -4.91
N ARG A 112 11.45 -4.37 -4.39
CA ARG A 112 12.68 -4.35 -3.57
C ARG A 112 12.52 -5.19 -2.32
N GLN A 113 13.45 -6.10 -2.11
CA GLN A 113 13.51 -6.98 -0.96
C GLN A 113 14.90 -6.89 -0.32
N LYS A 114 14.96 -7.17 0.98
CA LYS A 114 16.25 -7.24 1.65
C LYS A 114 17.05 -8.42 1.09
N GLU A 115 18.29 -8.16 0.70
CA GLU A 115 19.20 -9.21 0.22
C GLU A 115 19.47 -10.22 1.34
N THR A 116 19.47 -11.48 1.00
CA THR A 116 19.69 -12.57 1.95
C THR A 116 21.08 -12.49 2.57
N LYS A 117 21.15 -12.60 3.88
CA LYS A 117 22.42 -12.71 4.60
C LYS A 117 23.14 -13.99 4.21
N LYS A 118 24.46 -13.91 4.10
CA LYS A 118 25.33 -15.05 3.75
C LYS A 118 26.28 -15.37 4.89
N PRO A 119 26.79 -16.61 4.98
CA PRO A 119 27.79 -16.95 5.99
C PRO A 119 29.04 -16.08 5.87
N HIS A 120 29.82 -16.03 6.93
CA HIS A 120 31.08 -15.27 7.04
C HIS A 120 30.89 -13.73 7.07
N GLY A 121 29.69 -13.26 7.49
CA GLY A 121 29.45 -11.85 7.67
C GLY A 121 28.16 -11.58 8.41
N ARG A 122 27.99 -10.35 8.87
CA ARG A 122 26.79 -9.91 9.59
C ARG A 122 25.61 -9.56 8.68
N GLY A 123 25.85 -9.39 7.41
CA GLY A 123 24.84 -9.03 6.43
C GLY A 123 25.07 -9.72 5.10
N ALA A 124 24.33 -9.29 4.09
CA ALA A 124 24.41 -9.87 2.76
C ALA A 124 25.79 -9.62 2.12
N ARG A 125 26.35 -8.44 2.33
CA ARG A 125 27.61 -8.01 1.74
C ARG A 125 28.66 -7.63 2.77
N LYS A 126 28.29 -7.45 4.01
CA LYS A 126 29.21 -7.10 5.08
C LYS A 126 29.91 -8.36 5.59
N LYS A 127 31.21 -8.42 5.42
CA LYS A 127 32.06 -9.53 5.89
C LYS A 127 32.73 -9.15 7.21
N PHE A 128 33.22 -10.19 7.89
CA PHE A 128 34.04 -9.97 9.08
C PHE A 128 35.33 -9.21 8.70
N GLN A 129 35.76 -8.34 9.59
CA GLN A 129 37.00 -7.60 9.38
C GLN A 129 38.16 -8.58 9.30
N LYS A 130 38.98 -8.41 8.28
CA LYS A 130 40.22 -9.17 8.12
C LYS A 130 41.37 -8.37 8.73
N SER A 131 42.26 -9.05 9.43
CA SER A 131 43.50 -8.49 9.92
C SER A 131 44.69 -9.15 9.22
N TYR A 132 45.61 -8.36 8.75
CA TYR A 132 46.82 -8.84 8.03
C TYR A 132 48.06 -8.77 8.89
N ARG A 133 47.92 -8.79 10.20
CA ARG A 133 49.04 -8.90 11.09
C ARG A 133 49.48 -10.33 11.28
#